data_7c684e3f7c8e16ab22500292b35015ed
#
_entry.id   7c684e3f7c8e16ab22500292b35015ed
#
_cell.length_a   1.000
_cell.length_b   1.000
_cell.length_c   1.000
_cell.angle_alpha   90.00
_cell.angle_beta   90.00
_cell.angle_gamma   90.00
#
_symmetry.space_group_name_H-M   'P 1'
#
loop_
_entity.id
_entity.type
_entity.pdbx_description
1 polymer ?
#
loop_
_entity_poly.entity_id
_entity_poly.type
_entity_poly.pdbx_seq_one_letter_code
_entity_poly.pdbx_strand_id
1 'polypeptide(L)'
;MKSEKVTTEIAGNEQEDTDGEVITHEKKSNNIGEKAGVTETELKISAAGDFTLGTDEAFPYQGSFVHEASISGLPHFVKGLNDIFLEDDFTTVNLETTLTNATQKAAKKFRFKGDPSYAKILKLGGVEAVNLANNHIFDYLEQGYTDTIKNLEKQDIGYFGYENNYITTIKDVKIGALGYEGWRDTPEIRKQIKKDIKKLQDKNVQIILVNFHWGIERSYVPTESQRTLAKFTIDSGADLILGHHPHVIQGIEEYKDKFIVYSLGNFMFGGNRNPSDKDTFVFQQTFHLKNGKLTNKKEIKVVPFSISSVSTRNDYQPTLLKGSEAQRVKSKIIDASNQISGSEWIVYEKEGKTVKEK
;
A
#
# COMPACT_ATOMS: atom_id res chain seq x y z
N MET A 1 -46.70 -29.08 -47.90
CA MET A 1 -46.44 -30.53 -47.81
C MET A 1 -45.63 -30.70 -46.55
N LYS A 2 -46.31 -31.12 -45.53
CA LYS A 2 -46.12 -32.29 -44.64
C LYS A 2 -44.74 -32.39 -44.08
N SER A 3 -44.52 -32.04 -42.82
CA SER A 3 -44.81 -32.84 -41.61
C SER A 3 -43.84 -34.01 -41.49
N GLU A 4 -43.05 -33.97 -40.39
CA GLU A 4 -43.23 -34.99 -39.36
C GLU A 4 -42.42 -34.65 -38.08
N LYS A 5 -43.12 -34.65 -36.98
CA LYS A 5 -42.63 -34.69 -35.62
C LYS A 5 -42.15 -36.11 -35.30
N VAL A 6 -41.06 -36.24 -34.56
CA VAL A 6 -40.86 -37.39 -33.68
C VAL A 6 -40.49 -36.89 -32.30
N THR A 7 -41.42 -37.07 -31.39
CA THR A 7 -41.25 -37.07 -29.95
C THR A 7 -40.79 -38.45 -29.50
N THR A 8 -39.80 -38.54 -28.60
CA THR A 8 -39.71 -39.65 -27.65
C THR A 8 -39.31 -39.11 -26.30
N GLU A 9 -40.07 -39.52 -25.34
CA GLU A 9 -40.02 -39.20 -23.91
C GLU A 9 -38.96 -40.01 -23.18
N ILE A 10 -38.50 -39.39 -22.06
CA ILE A 10 -38.31 -39.87 -20.70
C ILE A 10 -37.13 -40.82 -20.43
N ALA A 11 -36.21 -40.37 -19.58
CA ALA A 11 -35.99 -40.90 -18.24
C ALA A 11 -35.07 -39.97 -17.47
N GLY A 12 -35.54 -39.54 -16.30
CA GLY A 12 -34.73 -38.81 -15.36
C GLY A 12 -33.66 -39.72 -14.76
N ASN A 13 -32.58 -39.12 -14.35
CA ASN A 13 -31.80 -39.59 -13.22
C ASN A 13 -31.08 -38.43 -12.54
N GLU A 14 -31.15 -38.50 -11.31
CA GLU A 14 -30.68 -37.81 -10.17
C GLU A 14 -29.38 -37.01 -10.31
N GLN A 15 -29.43 -35.81 -9.69
CA GLN A 15 -28.29 -35.02 -9.28
C GLN A 15 -27.39 -35.85 -8.35
N GLU A 16 -26.14 -35.98 -8.67
CA GLU A 16 -25.07 -36.21 -7.69
C GLU A 16 -24.24 -34.94 -7.55
N ASP A 17 -24.35 -34.35 -6.37
CA ASP A 17 -23.42 -33.36 -5.86
C ASP A 17 -22.04 -34.00 -5.70
N THR A 18 -21.06 -33.54 -6.45
CA THR A 18 -19.66 -33.87 -6.17
C THR A 18 -19.02 -32.75 -5.40
N ASP A 19 -19.04 -32.87 -4.07
CA ASP A 19 -18.17 -32.15 -3.15
C ASP A 19 -16.71 -32.43 -3.51
N GLY A 20 -15.97 -31.38 -3.86
CA GLY A 20 -14.53 -31.47 -4.06
C GLY A 20 -13.81 -31.69 -2.74
N GLU A 21 -13.26 -32.88 -2.55
CA GLU A 21 -12.40 -33.25 -1.43
C GLU A 21 -11.16 -32.35 -1.37
N VAL A 22 -11.08 -31.57 -0.30
CA VAL A 22 -9.84 -30.90 0.11
C VAL A 22 -8.96 -31.94 0.80
N ILE A 23 -7.90 -32.39 0.14
CA ILE A 23 -6.92 -33.30 0.73
C ILE A 23 -6.10 -32.55 1.78
N THR A 24 -6.47 -32.67 3.05
CA THR A 24 -5.66 -32.25 4.18
C THR A 24 -4.73 -33.39 4.58
N HIS A 25 -3.44 -33.23 4.39
CA HIS A 25 -2.44 -34.13 4.97
C HIS A 25 -2.25 -33.81 6.45
N GLU A 26 -3.03 -34.47 7.32
CA GLU A 26 -2.76 -34.49 8.76
C GLU A 26 -1.59 -35.47 9.05
N LYS A 27 -0.46 -34.91 9.47
CA LYS A 27 0.54 -35.67 10.20
C LYS A 27 0.06 -35.86 11.65
N LYS A 28 -0.34 -37.06 12.02
CA LYS A 28 -0.57 -37.42 13.42
C LYS A 28 0.73 -37.24 14.22
N SER A 29 0.75 -36.22 15.06
CA SER A 29 1.73 -36.01 16.11
C SER A 29 1.15 -36.54 17.42
N ASN A 30 1.89 -37.44 18.08
CA ASN A 30 1.54 -38.03 19.37
C ASN A 30 1.48 -36.92 20.45
N ASN A 31 0.32 -36.74 21.07
CA ASN A 31 0.09 -35.89 22.22
C ASN A 31 0.87 -36.40 23.45
N ILE A 32 1.93 -35.71 23.81
CA ILE A 32 2.41 -35.59 25.18
C ILE A 32 2.03 -34.21 25.62
N GLY A 33 1.26 -34.06 26.70
CA GLY A 33 0.69 -32.79 27.17
C GLY A 33 1.76 -31.75 27.46
N GLU A 34 2.06 -30.93 26.45
CA GLU A 34 2.81 -29.71 26.60
C GLU A 34 1.86 -28.61 27.07
N LYS A 35 2.21 -27.94 28.17
CA LYS A 35 1.62 -26.64 28.54
C LYS A 35 1.70 -25.75 27.32
N ALA A 36 0.56 -25.29 26.83
CA ALA A 36 0.50 -24.39 25.67
C ALA A 36 1.45 -23.19 25.96
N GLY A 37 2.58 -23.19 25.27
CA GLY A 37 3.58 -22.13 25.38
C GLY A 37 2.99 -20.82 24.89
N VAL A 38 3.36 -19.71 25.51
CA VAL A 38 3.01 -18.37 25.03
C VAL A 38 3.64 -18.20 23.65
N THR A 39 2.81 -18.02 22.62
CA THR A 39 3.30 -17.68 21.27
C THR A 39 3.45 -16.16 21.17
N GLU A 40 4.64 -15.72 20.78
CA GLU A 40 4.91 -14.30 20.44
C GLU A 40 5.21 -14.22 18.94
N THR A 41 4.56 -13.29 18.26
CA THR A 41 4.74 -13.06 16.81
C THR A 41 5.06 -11.60 16.60
N GLU A 42 6.12 -11.34 15.82
CA GLU A 42 6.47 -10.00 15.34
C GLU A 42 6.20 -9.94 13.84
N LEU A 43 5.52 -8.88 13.43
CA LEU A 43 5.15 -8.65 12.03
C LEU A 43 5.53 -7.22 11.65
N LYS A 44 6.51 -7.09 10.74
CA LYS A 44 7.02 -5.83 10.25
C LYS A 44 6.28 -5.42 8.98
N ILE A 45 5.60 -4.29 9.03
CA ILE A 45 4.88 -3.70 7.89
C ILE A 45 5.59 -2.44 7.45
N SER A 46 5.87 -2.33 6.14
CA SER A 46 6.40 -1.13 5.51
C SER A 46 5.36 -0.41 4.67
N ALA A 47 5.47 0.90 4.61
CA ALA A 47 4.70 1.74 3.70
C ALA A 47 5.58 2.79 3.05
N ALA A 48 5.37 3.02 1.75
CA ALA A 48 6.00 4.09 1.00
C ALA A 48 4.95 4.94 0.27
N GLY A 49 5.36 6.09 -0.25
CA GLY A 49 4.47 7.07 -0.85
C GLY A 49 3.94 6.71 -2.24
N ASP A 50 3.77 7.73 -3.09
CA ASP A 50 3.11 7.58 -4.38
C ASP A 50 4.02 6.91 -5.42
N PHE A 51 3.53 5.81 -5.99
CA PHE A 51 4.12 5.08 -7.11
C PHE A 51 3.35 5.42 -8.39
N THR A 52 3.87 6.34 -9.18
CA THR A 52 3.36 6.65 -10.52
C THR A 52 4.25 5.95 -11.55
N LEU A 53 3.99 4.66 -11.78
CA LEU A 53 4.78 3.81 -12.69
C LEU A 53 4.40 4.08 -14.15
N GLY A 54 4.72 5.26 -14.61
CA GLY A 54 4.34 5.72 -15.94
C GLY A 54 4.53 7.22 -16.11
N THR A 55 3.85 7.79 -17.10
CA THR A 55 3.93 9.22 -17.38
C THR A 55 2.66 9.69 -18.09
N ASP A 56 2.43 11.00 -18.14
CA ASP A 56 1.43 11.57 -19.04
C ASP A 56 1.99 11.59 -20.48
N GLU A 57 1.21 11.13 -21.43
CA GLU A 57 1.61 11.10 -22.84
C GLU A 57 1.86 12.49 -23.45
N ALA A 58 1.34 13.56 -22.82
CA ALA A 58 1.61 14.93 -23.20
C ALA A 58 2.99 15.42 -22.74
N PHE A 59 3.67 14.70 -21.85
CA PHE A 59 5.01 15.05 -21.42
C PHE A 59 6.04 14.62 -22.47
N PRO A 60 7.16 15.36 -22.61
CA PRO A 60 8.26 14.92 -23.48
C PRO A 60 8.74 13.53 -23.11
N TYR A 61 8.92 12.67 -24.10
CA TYR A 61 9.41 11.29 -23.90
C TYR A 61 10.79 11.27 -23.23
N GLN A 62 11.69 12.12 -23.70
CA GLN A 62 13.07 12.19 -23.19
C GLN A 62 13.09 12.57 -21.70
N GLY A 63 13.70 11.74 -20.88
CA GLY A 63 13.78 11.91 -19.43
C GLY A 63 12.46 11.63 -18.69
N SER A 64 11.48 10.98 -19.35
CA SER A 64 10.26 10.48 -18.69
C SER A 64 10.53 9.11 -18.03
N PHE A 65 9.58 8.65 -17.23
CA PHE A 65 9.61 7.30 -16.65
C PHE A 65 9.72 6.21 -17.73
N VAL A 66 8.92 6.35 -18.79
CA VAL A 66 8.91 5.40 -19.92
C VAL A 66 10.26 5.38 -20.65
N HIS A 67 10.87 6.55 -20.85
CA HIS A 67 12.21 6.62 -21.42
C HIS A 67 13.25 5.96 -20.52
N GLU A 68 13.22 6.23 -19.21
CA GLU A 68 14.16 5.60 -18.26
C GLU A 68 13.99 4.08 -18.24
N ALA A 69 12.75 3.58 -18.26
CA ALA A 69 12.47 2.15 -18.34
C ALA A 69 13.03 1.51 -19.62
N SER A 70 12.99 2.24 -20.75
CA SER A 70 13.47 1.73 -22.04
C SER A 70 14.99 1.62 -22.12
N ILE A 71 15.73 2.49 -21.44
CA ILE A 71 17.20 2.52 -21.51
C ILE A 71 17.87 1.77 -20.36
N SER A 72 17.26 1.74 -19.17
CA SER A 72 17.85 1.18 -17.95
C SER A 72 17.22 -0.15 -17.52
N GLY A 73 16.05 -0.50 -18.05
CA GLY A 73 15.29 -1.69 -17.71
C GLY A 73 14.62 -1.60 -16.33
N LEU A 74 13.71 -2.55 -16.04
CA LEU A 74 12.89 -2.52 -14.82
C LEU A 74 13.68 -2.65 -13.50
N PRO A 75 14.79 -3.41 -13.41
CA PRO A 75 15.58 -3.48 -12.17
C PRO A 75 16.19 -2.14 -11.73
N HIS A 76 16.32 -1.16 -12.63
CA HIS A 76 16.80 0.18 -12.30
C HIS A 76 15.97 0.80 -11.17
N PHE A 77 14.66 0.71 -11.24
CA PHE A 77 13.74 1.38 -10.33
C PHE A 77 13.81 0.89 -8.88
N VAL A 78 14.29 -0.32 -8.66
CA VAL A 78 14.36 -0.95 -7.32
C VAL A 78 15.78 -1.00 -6.76
N LYS A 79 16.80 -0.68 -7.56
CA LYS A 79 18.22 -0.80 -7.18
C LYS A 79 18.58 0.02 -5.92
N GLY A 80 17.96 1.18 -5.73
CA GLY A 80 18.23 2.07 -4.59
C GLY A 80 17.46 1.73 -3.32
N LEU A 81 16.56 0.73 -3.35
CA LEU A 81 15.73 0.33 -2.21
C LEU A 81 16.53 -0.35 -1.10
N ASN A 82 17.70 -0.91 -1.42
CA ASN A 82 18.56 -1.59 -0.45
C ASN A 82 17.81 -2.68 0.35
N ASP A 83 17.02 -3.48 -0.38
CA ASP A 83 16.26 -4.65 0.09
C ASP A 83 15.22 -4.37 1.20
N ILE A 84 14.92 -3.08 1.48
CA ILE A 84 14.09 -2.67 2.62
C ILE A 84 12.70 -3.34 2.65
N PHE A 85 12.11 -3.61 1.49
CA PHE A 85 10.81 -4.28 1.35
C PHE A 85 10.95 -5.81 1.23
N LEU A 86 12.15 -6.32 0.94
CA LEU A 86 12.42 -7.75 0.95
C LEU A 86 12.76 -8.27 2.37
N GLU A 87 13.12 -7.37 3.28
CA GLU A 87 13.47 -7.67 4.67
C GLU A 87 12.31 -7.48 5.66
N ASP A 88 11.14 -7.07 5.18
CA ASP A 88 9.93 -6.96 5.99
C ASP A 88 8.98 -8.15 5.75
N ASP A 89 7.78 -8.08 6.33
CA ASP A 89 6.77 -9.12 6.19
C ASP A 89 5.65 -8.69 5.24
N PHE A 90 5.43 -7.38 5.09
CA PHE A 90 4.38 -6.84 4.23
C PHE A 90 4.65 -5.39 3.88
N THR A 91 4.71 -5.07 2.60
CA THR A 91 4.83 -3.71 2.09
C THR A 91 3.57 -3.28 1.32
N THR A 92 3.09 -2.08 1.61
CA THR A 92 2.01 -1.43 0.86
C THR A 92 2.41 -0.04 0.36
N VAL A 93 1.93 0.30 -0.85
CA VAL A 93 2.18 1.60 -1.50
C VAL A 93 0.91 2.10 -2.20
N ASN A 94 0.87 3.37 -2.60
CA ASN A 94 -0.19 3.91 -3.44
C ASN A 94 0.20 3.82 -4.93
N LEU A 95 -0.49 3.00 -5.71
CA LEU A 95 -0.26 2.91 -7.17
C LEU A 95 -1.11 3.98 -7.88
N GLU A 96 -0.49 5.13 -8.12
CA GLU A 96 -1.12 6.33 -8.67
C GLU A 96 -0.93 6.42 -10.20
N THR A 97 -1.26 5.34 -10.89
CA THR A 97 -1.19 5.24 -12.35
C THR A 97 -1.97 4.04 -12.86
N THR A 98 -2.43 4.08 -14.11
CA THR A 98 -2.96 2.91 -14.80
C THR A 98 -1.85 2.14 -15.50
N LEU A 99 -1.88 0.81 -15.41
CA LEU A 99 -0.99 -0.10 -16.13
C LEU A 99 -1.76 -0.74 -17.28
N THR A 100 -1.79 -0.10 -18.45
CA THR A 100 -2.70 -0.45 -19.54
C THR A 100 -2.17 -0.05 -20.93
N ASN A 101 -2.65 -0.73 -21.96
CA ASN A 101 -2.51 -0.33 -23.35
C ASN A 101 -3.73 0.46 -23.87
N ALA A 102 -4.72 0.75 -23.03
CA ALA A 102 -5.91 1.51 -23.43
C ALA A 102 -5.53 2.89 -23.99
N THR A 103 -6.33 3.36 -24.95
CA THR A 103 -6.13 4.66 -25.63
C THR A 103 -7.22 5.66 -25.29
N GLN A 104 -8.40 5.18 -24.89
CA GLN A 104 -9.47 6.06 -24.40
C GLN A 104 -9.14 6.55 -23.01
N LYS A 105 -9.30 7.84 -22.80
CA LYS A 105 -8.83 8.52 -21.59
C LYS A 105 -9.82 9.53 -21.04
N ALA A 106 -9.73 9.79 -19.76
CA ALA A 106 -10.56 10.75 -19.06
C ALA A 106 -10.29 12.20 -19.53
N ALA A 107 -11.31 13.03 -19.51
CA ALA A 107 -11.21 14.46 -19.82
C ALA A 107 -10.67 15.24 -18.61
N LYS A 108 -9.36 15.15 -18.36
CA LYS A 108 -8.66 15.84 -17.26
C LYS A 108 -7.27 16.28 -17.71
N LYS A 109 -6.65 17.17 -16.92
CA LYS A 109 -5.38 17.82 -17.28
C LYS A 109 -4.22 16.83 -17.34
N PHE A 110 -4.04 16.00 -16.31
CA PHE A 110 -2.97 15.01 -16.22
C PHE A 110 -3.56 13.60 -16.22
N ARG A 111 -2.94 12.70 -16.97
CA ARG A 111 -3.37 11.29 -17.10
C ARG A 111 -2.14 10.41 -17.17
N PHE A 112 -1.96 9.59 -16.15
CA PHE A 112 -0.79 8.74 -16.02
C PHE A 112 -1.05 7.33 -16.53
N LYS A 113 -0.15 6.87 -17.38
CA LYS A 113 -0.18 5.52 -17.93
C LYS A 113 1.22 4.91 -17.95
N GLY A 114 1.31 3.67 -17.51
CA GLY A 114 2.47 2.83 -17.64
C GLY A 114 2.20 1.59 -18.51
N ASP A 115 3.26 1.01 -19.02
CA ASP A 115 3.19 -0.28 -19.72
C ASP A 115 2.69 -1.37 -18.73
N PRO A 116 1.85 -2.31 -19.18
CA PRO A 116 1.40 -3.45 -18.38
C PRO A 116 2.51 -4.20 -17.65
N SER A 117 3.69 -4.30 -18.25
CA SER A 117 4.86 -4.99 -17.66
C SER A 117 5.44 -4.27 -16.44
N TYR A 118 5.09 -3.00 -16.20
CA TYR A 118 5.64 -2.25 -15.05
C TYR A 118 5.10 -2.76 -13.70
N ALA A 119 4.03 -3.55 -13.68
CA ALA A 119 3.63 -4.30 -12.49
C ALA A 119 4.79 -5.19 -11.94
N LYS A 120 5.73 -5.63 -12.80
CA LYS A 120 6.93 -6.36 -12.38
C LYS A 120 7.86 -5.55 -11.48
N ILE A 121 7.83 -4.22 -11.57
CA ILE A 121 8.64 -3.34 -10.71
C ILE A 121 8.22 -3.51 -9.26
N LEU A 122 6.92 -3.61 -8.99
CA LEU A 122 6.38 -3.87 -7.64
C LEU A 122 6.89 -5.20 -7.10
N LYS A 123 6.79 -6.27 -7.91
CA LYS A 123 7.30 -7.61 -7.53
C LYS A 123 8.80 -7.62 -7.28
N LEU A 124 9.59 -6.99 -8.17
CA LEU A 124 11.03 -6.87 -8.01
C LEU A 124 11.42 -6.08 -6.75
N GLY A 125 10.60 -5.12 -6.36
CA GLY A 125 10.81 -4.28 -5.18
C GLY A 125 10.36 -4.91 -3.88
N GLY A 126 9.64 -6.04 -3.89
CA GLY A 126 9.10 -6.67 -2.67
C GLY A 126 7.82 -5.99 -2.17
N VAL A 127 6.97 -5.47 -3.05
CA VAL A 127 5.66 -4.91 -2.68
C VAL A 127 4.60 -6.00 -2.77
N GLU A 128 3.85 -6.23 -1.67
CA GLU A 128 2.81 -7.25 -1.59
C GLU A 128 1.45 -6.75 -2.03
N ALA A 129 1.10 -5.50 -1.71
CA ALA A 129 -0.21 -4.96 -2.08
C ALA A 129 -0.19 -3.45 -2.34
N VAL A 130 -1.10 -2.98 -3.19
CA VAL A 130 -1.18 -1.57 -3.57
C VAL A 130 -2.57 -0.98 -3.33
N ASN A 131 -2.60 0.28 -2.88
CA ASN A 131 -3.81 1.08 -2.87
C ASN A 131 -4.12 1.57 -4.30
N LEU A 132 -5.36 1.34 -4.75
CA LEU A 132 -5.89 1.84 -6.02
C LEU A 132 -6.88 3.00 -5.86
N ALA A 133 -7.29 3.32 -4.62
CA ALA A 133 -8.20 4.44 -4.38
C ALA A 133 -7.45 5.78 -4.47
N ASN A 134 -7.33 6.30 -5.69
CA ASN A 134 -6.70 7.59 -5.99
C ASN A 134 -7.26 8.21 -7.28
N ASN A 135 -7.01 9.49 -7.49
CA ASN A 135 -7.53 10.26 -8.60
C ASN A 135 -6.94 9.90 -9.99
N HIS A 136 -5.95 8.99 -10.08
CA HIS A 136 -5.30 8.61 -11.33
C HIS A 136 -5.61 7.18 -11.81
N ILE A 137 -6.27 6.37 -10.99
CA ILE A 137 -6.56 4.98 -11.38
C ILE A 137 -7.57 4.85 -12.54
N PHE A 138 -8.41 5.86 -12.74
CA PHE A 138 -9.36 5.92 -13.86
C PHE A 138 -8.91 6.88 -14.98
N ASP A 139 -7.65 7.22 -15.07
CA ASP A 139 -7.12 8.09 -16.13
C ASP A 139 -7.37 7.55 -17.54
N TYR A 140 -7.44 6.24 -17.67
CA TYR A 140 -7.80 5.52 -18.89
C TYR A 140 -9.12 4.74 -18.71
N LEU A 141 -10.06 5.38 -18.02
CA LEU A 141 -11.43 4.92 -17.79
C LEU A 141 -11.47 3.51 -17.15
N GLU A 142 -12.60 2.86 -17.20
CA GLU A 142 -12.82 1.52 -16.65
C GLU A 142 -11.86 0.46 -17.25
N GLN A 143 -11.52 0.61 -18.54
CA GLN A 143 -10.56 -0.29 -19.18
C GLN A 143 -9.17 -0.19 -18.53
N GLY A 144 -8.69 1.04 -18.24
CA GLY A 144 -7.43 1.25 -17.57
C GLY A 144 -7.39 0.64 -16.17
N TYR A 145 -8.45 0.81 -15.40
CA TYR A 145 -8.63 0.21 -14.07
C TYR A 145 -8.59 -1.33 -14.12
N THR A 146 -9.43 -1.91 -14.98
CA THR A 146 -9.54 -3.37 -15.13
C THR A 146 -8.24 -4.00 -15.62
N ASP A 147 -7.54 -3.36 -16.57
CA ASP A 147 -6.24 -3.81 -17.05
C ASP A 147 -5.18 -3.77 -15.94
N THR A 148 -5.20 -2.70 -15.13
CA THR A 148 -4.27 -2.56 -14.00
C THR A 148 -4.44 -3.72 -13.02
N ILE A 149 -5.68 -4.03 -12.61
CA ILE A 149 -5.99 -5.17 -11.75
C ILE A 149 -5.44 -6.48 -12.33
N LYS A 150 -5.75 -6.78 -13.60
CA LYS A 150 -5.26 -8.00 -14.28
C LYS A 150 -3.73 -8.08 -14.31
N ASN A 151 -3.05 -6.94 -14.47
CA ASN A 151 -1.59 -6.91 -14.53
C ASN A 151 -0.95 -7.05 -13.14
N LEU A 152 -1.60 -6.57 -12.07
CA LEU A 152 -1.21 -6.83 -10.69
C LEU A 152 -1.37 -8.32 -10.33
N GLU A 153 -2.53 -8.91 -10.66
CA GLU A 153 -2.82 -10.35 -10.43
C GLU A 153 -1.79 -11.26 -11.12
N LYS A 154 -1.36 -10.94 -12.34
CA LYS A 154 -0.29 -11.69 -13.04
C LYS A 154 1.07 -11.68 -12.33
N GLN A 155 1.28 -10.73 -11.43
CA GLN A 155 2.51 -10.62 -10.64
C GLN A 155 2.31 -11.04 -9.18
N ASP A 156 1.16 -11.59 -8.82
CA ASP A 156 0.76 -11.93 -7.45
C ASP A 156 0.80 -10.71 -6.51
N ILE A 157 0.47 -9.52 -7.02
CA ILE A 157 0.37 -8.30 -6.24
C ILE A 157 -1.09 -8.10 -5.82
N GLY A 158 -1.32 -8.01 -4.51
CA GLY A 158 -2.62 -7.66 -3.96
C GLY A 158 -3.01 -6.21 -4.27
N TYR A 159 -4.30 -5.94 -4.21
CA TYR A 159 -4.81 -4.59 -4.41
C TYR A 159 -6.04 -4.34 -3.55
N PHE A 160 -6.26 -3.09 -3.21
CA PHE A 160 -7.41 -2.63 -2.44
C PHE A 160 -7.76 -1.18 -2.79
N GLY A 161 -8.94 -0.78 -2.37
CA GLY A 161 -9.52 0.52 -2.69
C GLY A 161 -10.85 0.39 -3.43
N TYR A 162 -11.71 1.36 -3.28
CA TYR A 162 -13.09 1.33 -3.71
C TYR A 162 -13.83 0.13 -3.11
N GLU A 163 -14.38 -0.77 -3.92
CA GLU A 163 -15.08 -1.98 -3.46
C GLU A 163 -14.13 -3.12 -3.03
N ASN A 164 -12.85 -3.02 -3.36
CA ASN A 164 -11.87 -4.08 -3.08
C ASN A 164 -11.30 -3.93 -1.67
N ASN A 165 -11.48 -4.94 -0.86
CA ASN A 165 -10.84 -5.08 0.45
C ASN A 165 -9.82 -6.21 0.36
N TYR A 166 -8.58 -5.94 0.71
CA TYR A 166 -7.52 -6.95 0.69
C TYR A 166 -7.39 -7.62 2.06
N ILE A 167 -7.24 -8.94 2.07
CA ILE A 167 -6.94 -9.72 3.28
C ILE A 167 -5.86 -10.74 2.93
N THR A 168 -4.82 -10.79 3.74
CA THR A 168 -3.77 -11.81 3.65
C THR A 168 -3.45 -12.37 5.03
N THR A 169 -2.76 -13.52 5.07
CA THR A 169 -2.30 -14.13 6.33
C THR A 169 -0.80 -14.33 6.25
N ILE A 170 -0.06 -13.75 7.19
CA ILE A 170 1.39 -13.82 7.29
C ILE A 170 1.73 -14.22 8.72
N LYS A 171 2.56 -15.27 8.92
CA LYS A 171 2.91 -15.80 10.25
C LYS A 171 1.67 -16.06 11.13
N ASP A 172 0.60 -16.61 10.55
CA ASP A 172 -0.69 -16.88 11.18
C ASP A 172 -1.45 -15.61 11.65
N VAL A 173 -1.03 -14.43 11.22
CA VAL A 173 -1.69 -13.15 11.50
C VAL A 173 -2.44 -12.67 10.27
N LYS A 174 -3.75 -12.43 10.40
CA LYS A 174 -4.55 -11.84 9.33
C LYS A 174 -4.39 -10.33 9.30
N ILE A 175 -3.95 -9.81 8.14
CA ILE A 175 -3.83 -8.40 7.84
C ILE A 175 -4.93 -8.02 6.86
N GLY A 176 -5.63 -6.92 7.11
CA GLY A 176 -6.59 -6.32 6.18
C GLY A 176 -6.14 -4.94 5.74
N ALA A 177 -6.30 -4.63 4.46
CA ALA A 177 -6.03 -3.31 3.93
C ALA A 177 -7.26 -2.73 3.22
N LEU A 178 -7.54 -1.46 3.49
CA LEU A 178 -8.62 -0.66 2.93
C LEU A 178 -8.05 0.62 2.30
N GLY A 179 -8.68 1.11 1.25
CA GLY A 179 -8.27 2.32 0.55
C GLY A 179 -9.44 3.25 0.22
N TYR A 180 -9.24 4.55 0.41
CA TYR A 180 -10.26 5.56 0.17
C TYR A 180 -9.67 6.82 -0.47
N GLU A 181 -10.44 7.47 -1.34
CA GLU A 181 -10.27 8.87 -1.64
C GLU A 181 -10.90 9.70 -0.51
N GLY A 182 -10.07 10.35 0.29
CA GLY A 182 -10.47 11.07 1.50
C GLY A 182 -10.51 12.59 1.33
N TRP A 183 -11.05 13.10 0.19
CA TRP A 183 -11.08 14.53 -0.13
C TRP A 183 -11.80 15.39 0.90
N ARG A 184 -12.84 14.84 1.51
CA ARG A 184 -13.64 15.52 2.53
C ARG A 184 -14.09 14.50 3.58
N ASP A 185 -14.16 14.96 4.81
CA ASP A 185 -14.74 14.21 5.92
C ASP A 185 -16.27 14.38 5.89
N THR A 186 -16.97 13.40 5.32
CA THR A 186 -18.44 13.41 5.19
C THR A 186 -19.09 12.23 5.92
N PRO A 187 -20.38 12.32 6.26
CA PRO A 187 -21.11 11.19 6.85
C PRO A 187 -21.06 9.92 6.01
N GLU A 188 -21.04 10.04 4.68
CA GLU A 188 -21.03 8.92 3.73
C GLU A 188 -19.72 8.15 3.81
N ILE A 189 -18.56 8.85 3.72
CA ILE A 189 -17.25 8.19 3.83
C ILE A 189 -17.08 7.58 5.22
N ARG A 190 -17.50 8.25 6.28
CA ARG A 190 -17.48 7.70 7.64
C ARG A 190 -18.31 6.43 7.77
N LYS A 191 -19.51 6.40 7.18
CA LYS A 191 -20.37 5.22 7.15
C LYS A 191 -19.71 4.07 6.40
N GLN A 192 -19.07 4.35 5.24
CA GLN A 192 -18.38 3.34 4.45
C GLN A 192 -17.18 2.75 5.22
N ILE A 193 -16.33 3.61 5.82
CA ILE A 193 -15.20 3.17 6.65
C ILE A 193 -15.64 2.25 7.77
N LYS A 194 -16.66 2.64 8.55
CA LYS A 194 -17.21 1.79 9.63
C LYS A 194 -17.69 0.43 9.12
N LYS A 195 -18.40 0.43 7.99
CA LYS A 195 -18.91 -0.80 7.36
C LYS A 195 -17.77 -1.73 6.95
N ASP A 196 -16.73 -1.19 6.33
CA ASP A 196 -15.64 -2.01 5.81
C ASP A 196 -14.71 -2.50 6.92
N ILE A 197 -14.40 -1.67 7.92
CA ILE A 197 -13.68 -2.10 9.11
C ILE A 197 -14.45 -3.23 9.82
N LYS A 198 -15.78 -3.07 9.99
CA LYS A 198 -16.63 -4.12 10.59
C LYS A 198 -16.55 -5.44 9.80
N LYS A 199 -16.57 -5.39 8.45
CA LYS A 199 -16.42 -6.59 7.62
C LYS A 199 -15.08 -7.30 7.85
N LEU A 200 -13.99 -6.54 8.04
CA LEU A 200 -12.67 -7.11 8.33
C LEU A 200 -12.66 -7.74 9.72
N GLN A 201 -13.21 -7.06 10.71
CA GLN A 201 -13.35 -7.57 12.08
C GLN A 201 -14.18 -8.88 12.12
N ASP A 202 -15.29 -8.95 11.37
CA ASP A 202 -16.12 -10.13 11.26
C ASP A 202 -15.41 -11.34 10.62
N LYS A 203 -14.33 -11.07 9.85
CA LYS A 203 -13.44 -12.09 9.29
C LYS A 203 -12.23 -12.40 10.19
N ASN A 204 -12.24 -11.90 11.43
CA ASN A 204 -11.15 -12.05 12.40
C ASN A 204 -9.82 -11.50 11.90
N VAL A 205 -9.83 -10.38 11.16
CA VAL A 205 -8.62 -9.64 10.81
C VAL A 205 -8.04 -9.02 12.07
N GLN A 206 -6.74 -9.20 12.31
CA GLN A 206 -6.04 -8.80 13.53
C GLN A 206 -5.35 -7.45 13.40
N ILE A 207 -4.92 -7.08 12.17
CA ILE A 207 -4.28 -5.80 11.86
C ILE A 207 -5.02 -5.17 10.69
N ILE A 208 -5.56 -3.97 10.88
CA ILE A 208 -6.31 -3.23 9.86
C ILE A 208 -5.53 -1.97 9.46
N LEU A 209 -5.06 -1.96 8.22
CA LEU A 209 -4.38 -0.83 7.58
C LEU A 209 -5.39 -0.04 6.76
N VAL A 210 -5.37 1.28 6.86
CA VAL A 210 -6.22 2.14 6.04
C VAL A 210 -5.37 3.17 5.31
N ASN A 211 -5.44 3.14 3.98
CA ASN A 211 -4.76 4.08 3.09
C ASN A 211 -5.74 5.16 2.65
N PHE A 212 -5.31 6.41 2.69
CA PHE A 212 -6.07 7.54 2.19
C PHE A 212 -5.29 8.27 1.10
N HIS A 213 -5.97 8.57 0.00
CA HIS A 213 -5.52 9.52 -1.00
C HIS A 213 -6.31 10.82 -0.79
N TRP A 214 -5.68 11.86 -0.21
CA TRP A 214 -6.37 13.00 0.38
C TRP A 214 -5.54 14.29 0.43
N GLY A 215 -6.15 15.37 0.93
CA GLY A 215 -5.46 16.62 1.22
C GLY A 215 -5.28 17.51 0.00
N ILE A 216 -4.22 18.30 0.01
CA ILE A 216 -3.92 19.31 -1.01
C ILE A 216 -2.48 19.11 -1.48
N GLU A 217 -2.27 19.07 -2.79
CA GLU A 217 -0.93 18.97 -3.38
C GLU A 217 0.00 20.08 -2.85
N ARG A 218 1.22 19.70 -2.51
CA ARG A 218 2.29 20.57 -1.99
C ARG A 218 1.98 21.26 -0.66
N SER A 219 0.93 20.85 0.04
CA SER A 219 0.68 21.29 1.41
C SER A 219 1.48 20.42 2.39
N TYR A 220 2.38 21.03 3.14
CA TYR A 220 3.21 20.33 4.15
C TYR A 220 2.47 20.12 5.48
N VAL A 221 1.29 20.70 5.64
CA VAL A 221 0.44 20.59 6.82
C VAL A 221 -0.87 19.91 6.42
N PRO A 222 -1.30 18.86 7.13
CA PRO A 222 -2.57 18.21 6.82
C PRO A 222 -3.75 19.14 7.11
N THR A 223 -4.77 19.04 6.25
CA THR A 223 -6.03 19.76 6.42
C THR A 223 -6.81 19.24 7.62
N GLU A 224 -7.76 20.01 8.13
CA GLU A 224 -8.66 19.57 9.19
C GLU A 224 -9.46 18.33 8.78
N SER A 225 -9.88 18.24 7.52
CA SER A 225 -10.57 17.07 6.97
C SER A 225 -9.71 15.79 7.06
N GLN A 226 -8.41 15.87 6.76
CA GLN A 226 -7.49 14.74 6.93
C GLN A 226 -7.41 14.32 8.41
N ARG A 227 -7.25 15.28 9.31
CA ARG A 227 -7.09 15.04 10.75
C ARG A 227 -8.33 14.42 11.39
N THR A 228 -9.51 14.95 11.09
CA THR A 228 -10.77 14.45 11.66
C THR A 228 -11.12 13.07 11.12
N LEU A 229 -10.91 12.85 9.81
CA LEU A 229 -11.18 11.56 9.17
C LEU A 229 -10.21 10.49 9.67
N ALA A 230 -8.92 10.79 9.83
CA ALA A 230 -7.93 9.86 10.38
C ALA A 230 -8.31 9.40 11.78
N LYS A 231 -8.59 10.34 12.69
CA LYS A 231 -8.98 10.02 14.07
C LYS A 231 -10.26 9.20 14.13
N PHE A 232 -11.25 9.58 13.34
CA PHE A 232 -12.48 8.79 13.20
C PHE A 232 -12.21 7.35 12.73
N THR A 233 -11.27 7.16 11.82
CA THR A 233 -10.92 5.85 11.28
C THR A 233 -10.21 4.98 12.31
N ILE A 234 -9.30 5.57 13.10
CA ILE A 234 -8.70 4.90 14.28
C ILE A 234 -9.80 4.52 15.29
N ASP A 235 -10.71 5.45 15.61
CA ASP A 235 -11.83 5.21 16.53
C ASP A 235 -12.79 4.13 16.02
N SER A 236 -12.82 3.89 14.73
CA SER A 236 -13.60 2.82 14.11
C SER A 236 -12.91 1.46 14.12
N GLY A 237 -11.61 1.39 14.49
CA GLY A 237 -10.86 0.16 14.66
C GLY A 237 -9.70 -0.07 13.69
N ALA A 238 -9.21 0.95 13.01
CA ALA A 238 -7.97 0.86 12.25
C ALA A 238 -6.74 0.85 13.17
N ASP A 239 -5.68 0.16 12.76
CA ASP A 239 -4.42 0.04 13.51
C ASP A 239 -3.31 0.94 12.98
N LEU A 240 -3.36 1.32 11.72
CA LEU A 240 -2.41 2.23 11.07
C LEU A 240 -3.11 2.99 9.94
N ILE A 241 -2.87 4.30 9.87
CA ILE A 241 -3.32 5.17 8.77
C ILE A 241 -2.13 5.61 7.94
N LEU A 242 -2.24 5.47 6.62
CA LEU A 242 -1.23 5.82 5.64
C LEU A 242 -1.81 6.81 4.62
N GLY A 243 -1.19 7.96 4.49
CA GLY A 243 -1.66 9.06 3.64
C GLY A 243 -0.83 9.27 2.39
N HIS A 244 -1.51 9.70 1.32
CA HIS A 244 -0.99 9.88 -0.05
C HIS A 244 -1.61 11.11 -0.70
N HIS A 245 -1.13 11.56 -1.85
CA HIS A 245 -1.60 12.67 -2.68
C HIS A 245 -0.90 14.02 -2.46
N PRO A 246 -0.54 14.51 -1.26
CA PRO A 246 0.10 15.82 -1.17
C PRO A 246 1.42 15.92 -1.95
N HIS A 247 2.02 14.81 -2.37
CA HIS A 247 3.30 14.71 -3.10
C HIS A 247 4.49 15.35 -2.38
N VAL A 248 4.30 15.65 -1.10
CA VAL A 248 5.30 16.12 -0.14
C VAL A 248 5.09 15.41 1.19
N ILE A 249 6.13 15.35 2.01
CA ILE A 249 6.04 14.80 3.36
C ILE A 249 5.10 15.66 4.20
N GLN A 250 4.12 15.02 4.84
CA GLN A 250 3.42 15.55 6.00
C GLN A 250 3.84 14.76 7.25
N GLY A 251 3.52 15.27 8.44
CA GLY A 251 3.96 14.69 9.70
C GLY A 251 3.29 13.38 10.07
N ILE A 252 3.80 12.80 11.14
CA ILE A 252 3.28 11.59 11.80
C ILE A 252 2.61 12.04 13.10
N GLU A 253 1.42 11.54 13.39
CA GLU A 253 0.71 11.75 14.64
C GLU A 253 0.51 10.40 15.35
N GLU A 254 0.74 10.36 16.67
CA GLU A 254 0.27 9.28 17.52
C GLU A 254 -1.11 9.65 18.08
N TYR A 255 -2.11 8.81 17.85
CA TYR A 255 -3.46 8.98 18.36
C TYR A 255 -3.99 7.67 18.91
N LYS A 256 -4.34 7.65 20.20
CA LYS A 256 -4.84 6.45 20.91
C LYS A 256 -3.98 5.20 20.69
N ASP A 257 -2.67 5.37 20.87
CA ASP A 257 -1.68 4.31 20.72
C ASP A 257 -1.51 3.77 19.28
N LYS A 258 -2.03 4.47 18.27
CA LYS A 258 -1.91 4.13 16.85
C LYS A 258 -1.23 5.27 16.10
N PHE A 259 -0.62 4.95 14.96
CA PHE A 259 0.07 5.96 14.15
C PHE A 259 -0.75 6.37 12.94
N ILE A 260 -0.69 7.67 12.65
CA ILE A 260 -1.26 8.31 11.47
C ILE A 260 -0.10 8.96 10.73
N VAL A 261 0.22 8.46 9.54
CA VAL A 261 1.20 9.07 8.62
C VAL A 261 0.41 9.87 7.60
N TYR A 262 0.39 11.20 7.71
CA TYR A 262 -0.51 12.04 6.91
C TYR A 262 -0.14 12.11 5.44
N SER A 263 1.15 12.06 5.10
CA SER A 263 1.64 11.88 3.72
C SER A 263 3.06 11.37 3.72
N LEU A 264 3.27 10.28 2.99
CA LEU A 264 4.59 9.70 2.74
C LEU A 264 5.36 10.44 1.62
N GLY A 265 4.68 11.35 0.89
CA GLY A 265 5.24 12.04 -0.27
C GLY A 265 5.27 11.16 -1.51
N ASN A 266 6.00 11.61 -2.53
CA ASN A 266 6.31 10.79 -3.70
C ASN A 266 7.28 9.67 -3.33
N PHE A 267 7.29 8.57 -4.09
CA PHE A 267 8.33 7.57 -3.93
C PHE A 267 8.93 7.18 -5.29
N MET A 268 8.23 6.42 -6.11
CA MET A 268 8.64 6.09 -7.48
C MET A 268 7.73 6.87 -8.45
N PHE A 269 8.01 8.16 -8.61
CA PHE A 269 7.03 9.11 -9.12
C PHE A 269 7.32 9.57 -10.54
N GLY A 270 6.62 8.99 -11.54
CA GLY A 270 6.71 9.36 -12.97
C GLY A 270 5.91 10.59 -13.38
N GLY A 271 5.13 11.20 -12.48
CA GLY A 271 4.29 12.35 -12.75
C GLY A 271 5.04 13.68 -12.92
N ASN A 272 6.35 13.71 -12.61
CA ASN A 272 7.18 14.89 -12.82
C ASN A 272 8.65 14.49 -13.07
N ARG A 273 9.24 15.03 -14.14
CA ARG A 273 10.63 14.74 -14.54
C ARG A 273 11.68 15.38 -13.63
N ASN A 274 11.34 16.39 -12.88
CA ASN A 274 12.24 17.03 -11.91
C ASN A 274 11.46 17.78 -10.84
N PRO A 275 10.77 17.09 -9.92
CA PRO A 275 10.09 17.77 -8.81
C PRO A 275 11.11 18.54 -7.95
N SER A 276 10.70 19.69 -7.44
CA SER A 276 11.54 20.52 -6.57
C SER A 276 11.81 19.87 -5.21
N ASP A 277 10.84 19.11 -4.70
CA ASP A 277 10.96 18.32 -3.48
C ASP A 277 11.16 16.84 -3.87
N LYS A 278 12.30 16.28 -3.49
CA LYS A 278 12.67 14.89 -3.73
C LYS A 278 12.71 14.07 -2.44
N ASP A 279 12.36 14.69 -1.32
CA ASP A 279 12.37 14.03 -0.03
C ASP A 279 11.17 13.11 0.13
N THR A 280 11.44 11.92 0.61
CA THR A 280 10.42 10.93 0.96
C THR A 280 10.95 10.00 2.05
N PHE A 281 10.15 9.09 2.51
CA PHE A 281 10.58 8.09 3.49
C PHE A 281 9.76 6.83 3.39
N VAL A 282 10.33 5.75 3.90
CA VAL A 282 9.61 4.52 4.22
C VAL A 282 9.25 4.57 5.71
N PHE A 283 7.98 4.37 6.02
CA PHE A 283 7.50 4.15 7.37
C PHE A 283 7.41 2.64 7.62
N GLN A 284 8.06 2.16 8.67
CA GLN A 284 7.95 0.77 9.10
C GLN A 284 7.35 0.73 10.50
N GLN A 285 6.41 -0.19 10.72
CA GLN A 285 5.89 -0.51 12.04
C GLN A 285 5.99 -2.01 12.28
N THR A 286 6.58 -2.40 13.43
CA THR A 286 6.55 -3.78 13.90
C THR A 286 5.38 -3.96 14.85
N PHE A 287 4.42 -4.76 14.45
CA PHE A 287 3.30 -5.20 15.28
C PHE A 287 3.71 -6.41 16.10
N HIS A 288 3.48 -6.35 17.40
CA HIS A 288 3.79 -7.42 18.33
C HIS A 288 2.49 -8.08 18.80
N LEU A 289 2.38 -9.38 18.60
CA LEU A 289 1.23 -10.18 19.02
C LEU A 289 1.65 -11.21 20.06
N LYS A 290 0.75 -11.45 21.01
CA LYS A 290 0.88 -12.48 22.02
C LYS A 290 -0.37 -13.38 21.98
N ASN A 291 -0.18 -14.66 21.72
CA ASN A 291 -1.28 -15.61 21.51
C ASN A 291 -2.29 -15.11 20.47
N GLY A 292 -1.80 -14.58 19.34
CA GLY A 292 -2.62 -14.05 18.24
C GLY A 292 -3.35 -12.72 18.51
N LYS A 293 -3.08 -12.05 19.64
CA LYS A 293 -3.67 -10.74 19.97
C LYS A 293 -2.62 -9.66 19.95
N LEU A 294 -2.94 -8.51 19.36
CA LEU A 294 -2.10 -7.33 19.39
C LEU A 294 -1.77 -6.92 20.82
N THR A 295 -0.52 -6.56 21.06
CA THR A 295 -0.05 -5.98 22.32
C THR A 295 0.05 -4.46 22.21
N ASN A 296 0.29 -3.78 23.33
CA ASN A 296 0.52 -2.33 23.36
C ASN A 296 1.99 -1.95 23.06
N LYS A 297 2.85 -2.92 22.70
CA LYS A 297 4.24 -2.62 22.34
C LYS A 297 4.27 -1.90 21.02
N LYS A 298 4.91 -0.72 21.00
CA LYS A 298 5.08 0.13 19.83
C LYS A 298 6.53 0.07 19.38
N GLU A 299 6.72 -0.14 18.10
CA GLU A 299 8.03 -0.14 17.47
C GLU A 299 7.87 0.36 16.03
N ILE A 300 8.55 1.46 15.73
CA ILE A 300 8.54 2.03 14.37
C ILE A 300 9.96 2.31 13.89
N LYS A 301 10.09 2.53 12.60
CA LYS A 301 11.30 3.05 11.97
C LYS A 301 10.92 3.99 10.84
N VAL A 302 11.49 5.18 10.86
CA VAL A 302 11.38 6.16 9.78
C VAL A 302 12.67 6.13 8.99
N VAL A 303 12.60 5.69 7.75
CA VAL A 303 13.78 5.50 6.89
C VAL A 303 13.77 6.52 5.76
N PRO A 304 14.63 7.55 5.81
CA PRO A 304 14.70 8.61 4.80
C PRO A 304 15.17 8.11 3.45
N PHE A 305 14.47 8.57 2.40
CA PHE A 305 14.78 8.31 1.00
C PHE A 305 14.77 9.60 0.19
N SER A 306 15.42 9.58 -0.96
CA SER A 306 15.16 10.48 -2.08
C SER A 306 14.42 9.70 -3.17
N ILE A 307 13.48 10.35 -3.89
CA ILE A 307 12.78 9.74 -5.03
C ILE A 307 13.70 9.50 -6.24
N SER A 308 14.94 9.95 -6.19
CA SER A 308 15.90 9.90 -7.28
C SER A 308 17.30 9.61 -6.76
N SER A 309 18.09 8.86 -7.51
CA SER A 309 19.49 8.61 -7.19
C SER A 309 20.41 9.79 -7.54
N VAL A 310 19.90 10.77 -8.31
CA VAL A 310 20.63 11.97 -8.74
C VAL A 310 19.87 13.25 -8.37
N SER A 311 20.62 14.31 -8.08
CA SER A 311 20.04 15.60 -7.64
C SER A 311 19.49 16.44 -8.81
N THR A 312 20.08 16.31 -10.01
CA THR A 312 19.81 17.21 -11.14
C THR A 312 18.54 16.91 -11.92
N ARG A 313 18.00 15.72 -11.80
CA ARG A 313 16.75 15.28 -12.44
C ARG A 313 16.03 14.26 -11.57
N ASN A 314 14.90 13.77 -11.99
CA ASN A 314 14.31 12.57 -11.47
C ASN A 314 14.70 11.41 -12.40
N ASP A 315 15.37 10.38 -11.88
CA ASP A 315 15.66 9.13 -12.56
C ASP A 315 14.76 8.00 -12.08
N TYR A 316 13.77 8.36 -11.25
CA TYR A 316 12.73 7.45 -10.75
C TYR A 316 13.27 6.24 -9.96
N GLN A 317 14.49 6.35 -9.45
CA GLN A 317 15.15 5.35 -8.62
C GLN A 317 15.14 5.82 -7.16
N PRO A 318 14.13 5.46 -6.34
CA PRO A 318 14.15 5.77 -4.93
C PRO A 318 15.42 5.26 -4.28
N THR A 319 16.11 6.14 -3.57
CA THR A 319 17.44 5.83 -3.04
C THR A 319 17.51 6.12 -1.55
N LEU A 320 17.98 5.13 -0.80
CA LEU A 320 18.20 5.24 0.65
C LEU A 320 19.19 6.34 0.96
N LEU A 321 18.77 7.33 1.75
CA LEU A 321 19.64 8.40 2.23
C LEU A 321 20.47 7.96 3.45
N LYS A 322 21.70 8.51 3.55
CA LYS A 322 22.64 8.23 4.63
C LYS A 322 23.25 9.54 5.16
N GLY A 323 23.85 9.49 6.36
CA GLY A 323 24.58 10.62 6.94
C GLY A 323 23.72 11.89 7.09
N SER A 324 24.26 13.03 6.70
CA SER A 324 23.62 14.34 6.85
C SER A 324 22.29 14.48 6.08
N GLU A 325 22.18 13.87 4.91
CA GLU A 325 20.95 13.92 4.12
C GLU A 325 19.81 13.12 4.76
N ALA A 326 20.11 11.94 5.30
CA ALA A 326 19.12 11.19 6.09
C ALA A 326 18.67 11.99 7.32
N GLN A 327 19.61 12.62 8.02
CA GLN A 327 19.28 13.45 9.18
C GLN A 327 18.44 14.68 8.80
N ARG A 328 18.73 15.32 7.68
CA ARG A 328 17.95 16.46 7.16
C ARG A 328 16.49 16.08 6.89
N VAL A 329 16.27 14.96 6.19
CA VAL A 329 14.90 14.50 5.89
C VAL A 329 14.19 14.06 7.17
N LYS A 330 14.88 13.40 8.09
CA LYS A 330 14.31 13.05 9.40
C LYS A 330 13.89 14.27 10.21
N SER A 331 14.72 15.31 10.24
CA SER A 331 14.36 16.59 10.88
C SER A 331 13.11 17.22 10.22
N LYS A 332 13.00 17.17 8.89
CA LYS A 332 11.83 17.65 8.17
C LYS A 332 10.54 16.91 8.60
N ILE A 333 10.60 15.58 8.81
CA ILE A 333 9.45 14.79 9.27
C ILE A 333 9.08 15.18 10.72
N ILE A 334 10.07 15.37 11.58
CA ILE A 334 9.88 15.81 12.96
C ILE A 334 9.22 17.20 12.98
N ASP A 335 9.75 18.15 12.22
CA ASP A 335 9.22 19.51 12.13
C ASP A 335 7.77 19.53 11.61
N ALA A 336 7.46 18.70 10.60
CA ALA A 336 6.11 18.53 10.10
C ALA A 336 5.18 17.92 11.16
N SER A 337 5.64 16.97 11.95
CA SER A 337 4.88 16.37 13.05
C SER A 337 4.59 17.37 14.17
N ASN A 338 5.57 18.20 14.51
CA ASN A 338 5.43 19.28 15.52
C ASN A 338 4.36 20.31 15.13
N GLN A 339 4.08 20.49 13.85
CA GLN A 339 3.00 21.36 13.37
C GLN A 339 1.60 20.75 13.52
N ILE A 340 1.51 19.46 13.90
CA ILE A 340 0.24 18.73 14.06
C ILE A 340 -0.09 18.53 15.54
N SER A 341 0.74 17.72 16.24
CA SER A 341 0.45 17.30 17.60
C SER A 341 1.71 17.02 18.42
N GLY A 342 2.90 17.21 17.84
CA GLY A 342 4.19 16.87 18.43
C GLY A 342 4.87 15.68 17.72
N SER A 343 6.04 15.34 18.20
CA SER A 343 6.88 14.26 17.65
C SER A 343 7.28 13.23 18.71
N GLU A 344 6.44 13.04 19.72
CA GLU A 344 6.68 12.09 20.82
C GLU A 344 6.81 10.64 20.32
N TRP A 345 6.23 10.33 19.16
CA TRP A 345 6.37 9.04 18.48
C TRP A 345 7.83 8.61 18.26
N ILE A 346 8.78 9.54 18.26
CA ILE A 346 10.19 9.28 18.03
C ILE A 346 10.80 8.35 19.10
N VAL A 347 10.21 8.29 20.31
CA VAL A 347 10.67 7.39 21.39
C VAL A 347 10.47 5.91 21.04
N TYR A 348 9.57 5.62 20.09
CA TYR A 348 9.31 4.26 19.63
C TYR A 348 10.19 3.87 18.45
N GLU A 349 10.98 4.81 17.93
CA GLU A 349 11.89 4.53 16.84
C GLU A 349 13.10 3.75 17.36
N LYS A 350 13.25 2.50 16.92
CA LYS A 350 14.48 1.76 17.14
C LYS A 350 15.58 2.38 16.27
N GLU A 351 16.46 3.14 16.89
CA GLU A 351 17.79 3.35 16.31
C GLU A 351 18.43 1.98 16.12
N GLY A 352 18.97 1.75 14.92
CA GLY A 352 19.77 0.55 14.66
C GLY A 352 21.04 0.58 15.51
N LYS A 353 20.92 0.34 16.80
CA LYS A 353 22.03 0.02 17.66
C LYS A 353 22.46 -1.39 17.31
N THR A 354 23.53 -1.51 16.53
CA THR A 354 24.45 -2.62 16.68
C THR A 354 24.84 -2.66 18.15
N VAL A 355 24.16 -3.49 18.92
CA VAL A 355 24.65 -3.86 20.25
C VAL A 355 25.96 -4.60 20.00
N LYS A 356 27.08 -3.92 20.16
CA LYS A 356 28.34 -4.59 20.45
C LYS A 356 28.14 -5.21 21.82
N GLU A 357 27.83 -6.49 21.85
CA GLU A 357 27.95 -7.30 23.04
C GLU A 357 29.38 -7.13 23.58
N LYS A 358 29.47 -6.73 24.83
CA LYS A 358 30.68 -6.79 25.62
C LYS A 358 30.82 -8.16 26.28
#